data_fbc0b167459b32f93bc9c3b404e675c7
#
_entry.id   fbc0b167459b32f93bc9c3b404e675c7
#
_cell.length_a   1.000
_cell.length_b   1.000
_cell.length_c   1.000
_cell.angle_alpha   90.00
_cell.angle_beta   90.00
_cell.angle_gamma   90.00
#
_symmetry.space_group_name_H-M   'P 1'
#
loop_
_entity.id
_entity.type
_entity.pdbx_description
1 polymer ?
#
loop_
_entity_poly.entity_id
_entity_poly.type
_entity_poly.pdbx_seq_one_letter_code
_entity_poly.pdbx_strand_id
1 'polypeptide(L)'
;MWWVFLVCVISRVGGEVAPQWWDNAVYYRMMVDSFRDGDGDGLGDLKGALKQISYVRALGSDAIILSPLVARSADCTKPGTTGFSDIDPRYGSQEDFANLLAKAKKLEMKVVITLPIHTVSTDSEWFSSSADRSPGYEHRIVWKDGTIDEAPAPEPGIKWSWHAKREAYFGSSNSEAVVNLCCKNVAAALSEAQCAWLKRGVAGILLDPDFPRNQDCGLQLLKKLVTDAMSCARSSGLDTPVILVDSSLRPEQAAMYYGDGGVGANSILSRALTLPSRCTSEMVLGFHASILTSPVEAATWVTSSTNDSRTASRYGSEMVDTVNLLALNLPGSAVIQQGDELAAADTMLEWMSGATCWPTVAMPWAAPFPWDDSSTAGFTTGEPWTPLAPNFRYANAKTEFANEFSHVGVLRTAAALRRSPAFGPHVEIKRQNGAVVVLRWGSTGSLLLISNLAKEPTEVDPSKVPGIPHEMTVATSSTGSGFSVASHLPMDKTLKLGPGQSVLLAGGPRHCGGPGPVDKIANKLSEGWQKLNKYFSQ
;
A
#
# COMPACT_ATOMS: atom_id res chain seq x y z
N MET A 1 11.79 25.73 24.95
CA MET A 1 11.06 26.53 23.94
C MET A 1 9.97 25.63 23.37
N TRP A 2 8.73 25.90 23.73
CA TRP A 2 7.57 25.05 23.47
C TRP A 2 7.02 25.35 22.09
N TRP A 3 7.17 24.43 21.12
CA TRP A 3 6.44 24.52 19.86
C TRP A 3 5.21 23.64 20.00
N VAL A 4 4.09 24.28 20.31
CA VAL A 4 2.75 23.69 20.17
C VAL A 4 2.36 23.86 18.70
N PHE A 5 2.45 22.80 17.91
CA PHE A 5 1.84 22.79 16.59
C PHE A 5 0.35 22.47 16.71
N LEU A 6 -0.44 23.50 16.56
CA LEU A 6 -1.89 23.42 16.46
C LEU A 6 -2.22 22.92 15.04
N VAL A 7 -2.65 21.69 14.90
CA VAL A 7 -3.20 21.22 13.61
C VAL A 7 -4.58 21.81 13.44
N CYS A 8 -4.75 22.61 12.42
CA CYS A 8 -6.03 23.23 12.04
C CYS A 8 -7.09 22.15 11.82
N VAL A 9 -8.25 22.37 12.41
CA VAL A 9 -9.51 21.72 12.02
C VAL A 9 -9.78 22.11 10.58
N ILE A 10 -9.58 21.20 9.64
CA ILE A 10 -9.98 21.41 8.23
C ILE A 10 -11.48 21.16 8.16
N SER A 11 -12.26 22.18 8.37
CA SER A 11 -13.69 22.18 8.04
C SER A 11 -13.83 22.42 6.54
N ARG A 12 -14.47 21.51 5.81
CA ARG A 12 -14.87 21.76 4.41
C ARG A 12 -15.75 23.02 4.35
N VAL A 13 -15.23 24.08 3.76
CA VAL A 13 -16.01 25.20 3.24
C VAL A 13 -15.97 25.06 1.71
N GLY A 14 -16.90 24.32 1.18
CA GLY A 14 -17.09 24.10 -0.25
C GLY A 14 -18.07 22.95 -0.45
N GLY A 15 -19.00 23.06 -1.39
CA GLY A 15 -20.12 22.13 -1.58
C GLY A 15 -19.74 20.66 -1.41
N GLU A 16 -20.56 19.89 -0.72
CA GLU A 16 -20.34 18.48 -0.42
C GLU A 16 -20.20 17.69 -1.74
N VAL A 17 -18.96 17.44 -2.14
CA VAL A 17 -18.66 16.39 -3.12
C VAL A 17 -18.90 15.07 -2.40
N ALA A 18 -19.76 14.20 -2.93
CA ALA A 18 -19.99 12.89 -2.37
C ALA A 18 -18.66 12.15 -2.21
N PRO A 19 -18.42 11.51 -1.03
CA PRO A 19 -17.17 10.81 -0.79
C PRO A 19 -16.97 9.72 -1.83
N GLN A 20 -15.77 9.63 -2.37
CA GLN A 20 -15.40 8.59 -3.30
C GLN A 20 -15.08 7.31 -2.52
N TRP A 21 -15.24 6.13 -3.16
CA TRP A 21 -14.99 4.85 -2.50
C TRP A 21 -13.55 4.70 -1.98
N TRP A 22 -12.60 5.44 -2.56
CA TRP A 22 -11.19 5.39 -2.20
C TRP A 22 -10.77 6.37 -1.09
N ASP A 23 -11.61 7.32 -0.67
CA ASP A 23 -11.24 8.39 0.27
C ASP A 23 -10.81 7.87 1.65
N ASN A 24 -11.34 6.73 2.08
CA ASN A 24 -10.98 6.08 3.34
C ASN A 24 -10.80 4.56 3.18
N ALA A 25 -10.46 4.09 1.99
CA ALA A 25 -10.35 2.67 1.69
C ALA A 25 -9.18 2.00 2.43
N VAL A 26 -9.36 0.75 2.75
CA VAL A 26 -8.30 -0.15 3.15
C VAL A 26 -7.94 -1.01 1.95
N TYR A 27 -6.75 -0.80 1.41
CA TYR A 27 -6.19 -1.59 0.33
C TYR A 27 -5.32 -2.71 0.91
N TYR A 28 -5.34 -3.85 0.25
CA TYR A 28 -4.37 -4.92 0.45
C TYR A 28 -3.48 -5.02 -0.78
N ARG A 29 -2.17 -4.81 -0.64
CA ARG A 29 -1.21 -4.92 -1.74
C ARG A 29 -0.77 -6.36 -1.88
N MET A 30 -1.25 -7.02 -2.93
CA MET A 30 -1.03 -8.43 -3.21
C MET A 30 0.09 -8.58 -4.23
N MET A 31 1.13 -9.30 -3.85
CA MET A 31 2.16 -9.79 -4.77
C MET A 31 1.71 -11.14 -5.30
N VAL A 32 1.20 -11.19 -6.52
CA VAL A 32 0.55 -12.38 -7.08
C VAL A 32 1.52 -13.56 -7.14
N ASP A 33 2.76 -13.33 -7.58
CA ASP A 33 3.85 -14.33 -7.62
C ASP A 33 4.19 -14.97 -6.27
N SER A 34 3.86 -14.29 -5.17
CA SER A 34 4.12 -14.75 -3.80
C SER A 34 2.87 -14.94 -2.94
N PHE A 35 1.66 -14.79 -3.50
CA PHE A 35 0.44 -14.91 -2.70
C PHE A 35 0.01 -16.37 -2.53
N ARG A 36 -0.24 -17.07 -3.61
CA ARG A 36 -0.53 -18.50 -3.65
C ARG A 36 -0.33 -19.07 -5.04
N ASP A 37 0.31 -20.21 -5.12
CA ASP A 37 0.41 -21.03 -6.31
C ASP A 37 -0.88 -21.86 -6.49
N GLY A 38 -1.47 -21.79 -7.65
CA GLY A 38 -2.73 -22.47 -8.00
C GLY A 38 -2.55 -23.72 -8.83
N ASP A 39 -1.45 -23.85 -9.57
CA ASP A 39 -1.18 -24.96 -10.49
C ASP A 39 0.02 -25.83 -10.11
N GLY A 40 0.83 -25.44 -9.14
CA GLY A 40 1.87 -26.26 -8.53
C GLY A 40 3.25 -26.09 -9.15
N ASP A 41 3.48 -25.04 -9.93
CA ASP A 41 4.77 -24.75 -10.56
C ASP A 41 5.76 -24.02 -9.64
N GLY A 42 5.32 -23.64 -8.46
CA GLY A 42 6.10 -22.93 -7.45
C GLY A 42 5.99 -21.42 -7.50
N LEU A 43 5.34 -20.85 -8.51
CA LEU A 43 5.07 -19.43 -8.64
C LEU A 43 3.58 -19.15 -8.31
N GLY A 44 3.31 -18.06 -7.60
CA GLY A 44 1.93 -17.63 -7.37
C GLY A 44 1.26 -17.11 -8.64
N ASP A 45 -0.03 -17.38 -8.75
CA ASP A 45 -0.82 -17.12 -9.95
C ASP A 45 -2.24 -16.61 -9.66
N LEU A 46 -2.99 -16.27 -10.72
CA LEU A 46 -4.37 -15.80 -10.63
C LEU A 46 -5.34 -16.86 -10.09
N LYS A 47 -5.08 -18.16 -10.32
CA LYS A 47 -5.89 -19.26 -9.79
C LYS A 47 -5.70 -19.39 -8.28
N GLY A 48 -4.45 -19.27 -7.81
CA GLY A 48 -4.14 -19.23 -6.39
C GLY A 48 -4.72 -17.98 -5.71
N ALA A 49 -4.60 -16.83 -6.32
CA ALA A 49 -5.23 -15.59 -5.86
C ALA A 49 -6.76 -15.74 -5.77
N LEU A 50 -7.39 -16.32 -6.79
CA LEU A 50 -8.83 -16.59 -6.81
C LEU A 50 -9.27 -17.52 -5.66
N LYS A 51 -8.48 -18.54 -5.33
CA LYS A 51 -8.78 -19.45 -4.22
C LYS A 51 -8.82 -18.72 -2.87
N GLN A 52 -7.93 -17.74 -2.68
CA GLN A 52 -7.68 -17.13 -1.35
C GLN A 52 -8.13 -15.67 -1.20
N ILE A 53 -8.70 -15.04 -2.22
CA ILE A 53 -9.11 -13.62 -2.15
C ILE A 53 -10.10 -13.33 -1.02
N SER A 54 -10.88 -14.32 -0.58
CA SER A 54 -11.81 -14.18 0.56
C SER A 54 -11.09 -13.87 1.88
N TYR A 55 -9.85 -14.34 2.04
CA TYR A 55 -8.98 -13.98 3.17
C TYR A 55 -8.77 -12.46 3.25
N VAL A 56 -8.46 -11.83 2.11
CA VAL A 56 -8.22 -10.38 2.05
C VAL A 56 -9.47 -9.60 2.47
N ARG A 57 -10.66 -10.06 2.03
CA ARG A 57 -11.94 -9.47 2.48
C ARG A 57 -12.14 -9.65 3.99
N ALA A 58 -11.76 -10.81 4.51
CA ALA A 58 -11.86 -11.14 5.93
C ALA A 58 -10.94 -10.28 6.83
N LEU A 59 -9.84 -9.77 6.29
CA LEU A 59 -9.00 -8.76 6.97
C LEU A 59 -9.68 -7.40 7.11
N GLY A 60 -10.76 -7.15 6.37
CA GLY A 60 -11.46 -5.87 6.35
C GLY A 60 -11.05 -4.96 5.18
N SER A 61 -10.38 -5.48 4.16
CA SER A 61 -9.99 -4.70 2.99
C SER A 61 -11.18 -4.37 2.08
N ASP A 62 -11.17 -3.17 1.51
CA ASP A 62 -12.16 -2.68 0.55
C ASP A 62 -11.70 -2.88 -0.90
N ALA A 63 -10.38 -2.97 -1.10
CA ALA A 63 -9.78 -3.15 -2.40
C ALA A 63 -8.46 -3.95 -2.32
N ILE A 64 -8.08 -4.54 -3.46
CA ILE A 64 -6.75 -5.12 -3.65
C ILE A 64 -5.98 -4.30 -4.68
N ILE A 65 -4.68 -4.13 -4.44
CA ILE A 65 -3.72 -3.64 -5.42
C ILE A 65 -2.87 -4.82 -5.85
N LEU A 66 -3.01 -5.25 -7.10
CA LEU A 66 -2.23 -6.36 -7.65
C LEU A 66 -0.85 -5.87 -8.10
N SER A 67 0.19 -6.66 -7.82
CA SER A 67 1.50 -6.49 -8.46
C SER A 67 1.37 -6.48 -9.98
N PRO A 68 2.38 -5.98 -10.73
CA PRO A 68 2.29 -5.95 -12.19
C PRO A 68 2.00 -7.33 -12.78
N LEU A 69 0.92 -7.44 -13.54
CA LEU A 69 0.51 -8.65 -14.25
C LEU A 69 0.92 -8.63 -15.73
N VAL A 70 1.51 -7.52 -16.18
CA VAL A 70 1.85 -7.28 -17.58
C VAL A 70 2.92 -8.25 -18.09
N ALA A 71 2.89 -8.55 -19.39
CA ALA A 71 3.81 -9.47 -20.03
C ALA A 71 5.28 -9.05 -19.82
N ARG A 72 6.12 -10.02 -19.51
CA ARG A 72 7.55 -9.84 -19.25
C ARG A 72 8.38 -10.81 -20.09
N SER A 73 9.64 -10.45 -20.33
CA SER A 73 10.56 -11.33 -21.06
C SER A 73 10.73 -12.68 -20.37
N ALA A 74 10.77 -13.73 -21.19
CA ALA A 74 11.14 -15.07 -20.75
C ALA A 74 12.68 -15.26 -20.68
N ASP A 75 13.44 -14.34 -21.29
CA ASP A 75 14.90 -14.35 -21.29
C ASP A 75 15.42 -13.64 -20.02
N CYS A 76 16.03 -14.41 -19.13
CA CYS A 76 16.59 -13.92 -17.87
C CYS A 76 17.72 -12.91 -18.04
N THR A 77 18.38 -12.93 -19.18
CA THR A 77 19.46 -11.97 -19.49
C THR A 77 18.92 -10.61 -19.95
N LYS A 78 17.62 -10.55 -20.26
CA LYS A 78 16.90 -9.37 -20.73
C LYS A 78 15.63 -9.14 -19.92
N PRO A 79 15.77 -8.88 -18.63
CA PRO A 79 14.61 -8.73 -17.74
C PRO A 79 13.68 -7.60 -18.16
N GLY A 80 12.50 -7.57 -17.56
CA GLY A 80 11.58 -6.44 -17.64
C GLY A 80 10.35 -6.68 -18.50
N THR A 81 9.52 -5.65 -18.56
CA THR A 81 8.24 -5.65 -19.24
C THR A 81 8.40 -5.69 -20.77
N THR A 82 7.63 -6.53 -21.45
CA THR A 82 7.59 -6.61 -22.91
C THR A 82 6.35 -5.94 -23.51
N GLY A 83 5.30 -5.76 -22.72
CA GLY A 83 4.05 -5.10 -23.11
C GLY A 83 3.26 -4.63 -21.90
N PHE A 84 2.30 -3.74 -22.09
CA PHE A 84 1.56 -3.09 -20.99
C PHE A 84 0.08 -3.52 -20.94
N SER A 85 -0.42 -4.22 -21.94
CA SER A 85 -1.84 -4.58 -22.04
C SER A 85 -2.13 -6.05 -21.76
N ASP A 86 -1.15 -6.94 -21.99
CA ASP A 86 -1.36 -8.38 -21.91
C ASP A 86 -0.94 -8.92 -20.55
N ILE A 87 -1.66 -9.93 -20.09
CA ILE A 87 -1.32 -10.67 -18.88
C ILE A 87 -0.17 -11.61 -19.22
N ASP A 88 0.83 -11.63 -18.38
CA ASP A 88 1.92 -12.60 -18.49
C ASP A 88 1.35 -14.03 -18.32
N PRO A 89 1.61 -14.93 -19.29
CA PRO A 89 1.08 -16.30 -19.23
C PRO A 89 1.43 -17.07 -17.94
N ARG A 90 2.51 -16.69 -17.26
CA ARG A 90 2.90 -17.29 -15.98
C ARG A 90 1.91 -17.02 -14.86
N TYR A 91 1.17 -15.91 -14.92
CA TYR A 91 0.10 -15.62 -13.96
C TYR A 91 -1.25 -16.23 -14.34
N GLY A 92 -1.40 -16.72 -15.56
CA GLY A 92 -2.64 -17.30 -16.06
C GLY A 92 -3.22 -16.58 -17.27
N SER A 93 -4.49 -16.85 -17.55
CA SER A 93 -5.22 -16.38 -18.71
C SER A 93 -6.07 -15.13 -18.43
N GLN A 94 -6.61 -14.52 -19.49
CA GLN A 94 -7.63 -13.48 -19.40
C GLN A 94 -8.90 -13.98 -18.69
N GLU A 95 -9.24 -15.27 -18.84
CA GLU A 95 -10.38 -15.89 -18.17
C GLU A 95 -10.12 -16.01 -16.66
N ASP A 96 -8.92 -16.41 -16.24
CA ASP A 96 -8.53 -16.47 -14.83
C ASP A 96 -8.64 -15.08 -14.18
N PHE A 97 -8.21 -14.03 -14.89
CA PHE A 97 -8.35 -12.66 -14.42
C PHE A 97 -9.81 -12.22 -14.33
N ALA A 98 -10.64 -12.53 -15.33
CA ALA A 98 -12.06 -12.22 -15.30
C ALA A 98 -12.77 -12.93 -14.13
N ASN A 99 -12.39 -14.18 -13.83
CA ASN A 99 -12.90 -14.94 -12.69
C ASN A 99 -12.50 -14.29 -11.35
N LEU A 100 -11.26 -13.80 -11.24
CA LEU A 100 -10.79 -13.06 -10.06
C LEU A 100 -11.60 -11.77 -9.85
N LEU A 101 -11.82 -10.99 -10.92
CA LEU A 101 -12.63 -9.75 -10.86
C LEU A 101 -14.08 -10.06 -10.47
N ALA A 102 -14.67 -11.12 -11.02
CA ALA A 102 -16.04 -11.53 -10.69
C ALA A 102 -16.18 -11.93 -9.22
N LYS A 103 -15.18 -12.64 -8.66
CA LYS A 103 -15.17 -13.00 -7.24
C LYS A 103 -14.92 -11.78 -6.35
N ALA A 104 -14.00 -10.89 -6.71
CA ALA A 104 -13.79 -9.63 -5.99
C ALA A 104 -15.07 -8.80 -5.92
N LYS A 105 -15.79 -8.68 -7.03
CA LYS A 105 -17.10 -8.00 -7.09
C LYS A 105 -18.14 -8.63 -6.16
N LYS A 106 -18.22 -9.97 -6.11
CA LYS A 106 -19.12 -10.69 -5.18
C LYS A 106 -18.77 -10.46 -3.72
N LEU A 107 -17.50 -10.20 -3.43
CA LEU A 107 -16.99 -9.86 -2.10
C LEU A 107 -17.05 -8.36 -1.82
N GLU A 108 -17.65 -7.56 -2.69
CA GLU A 108 -17.71 -6.10 -2.59
C GLU A 108 -16.31 -5.45 -2.48
N MET A 109 -15.32 -6.05 -3.16
CA MET A 109 -13.96 -5.51 -3.24
C MET A 109 -13.69 -4.94 -4.62
N LYS A 110 -12.97 -3.82 -4.64
CA LYS A 110 -12.44 -3.22 -5.86
C LYS A 110 -11.07 -3.81 -6.19
N VAL A 111 -10.70 -3.79 -7.46
CA VAL A 111 -9.38 -4.25 -7.92
C VAL A 111 -8.66 -3.11 -8.62
N VAL A 112 -7.44 -2.84 -8.18
CA VAL A 112 -6.51 -1.88 -8.77
C VAL A 112 -5.31 -2.67 -9.29
N ILE A 113 -4.81 -2.34 -10.47
CA ILE A 113 -3.60 -2.96 -11.00
C ILE A 113 -2.42 -1.99 -10.95
N THR A 114 -1.22 -2.54 -10.88
CA THR A 114 0.03 -1.77 -10.97
C THR A 114 0.55 -1.80 -12.41
N LEU A 115 0.87 -0.64 -12.98
CA LEU A 115 1.52 -0.49 -14.27
C LEU A 115 2.96 0.02 -14.09
N PRO A 116 3.98 -0.80 -14.42
CA PRO A 116 5.39 -0.41 -14.39
C PRO A 116 5.73 0.34 -15.67
N ILE A 117 5.69 1.67 -15.64
CA ILE A 117 5.80 2.50 -16.85
C ILE A 117 7.20 3.02 -17.16
N HIS A 118 8.16 2.81 -16.26
CA HIS A 118 9.48 3.46 -16.32
C HIS A 118 10.48 2.72 -17.21
N THR A 119 10.44 1.39 -17.24
CA THR A 119 11.39 0.56 -17.98
C THR A 119 10.70 -0.52 -18.81
N VAL A 120 11.40 -0.99 -19.84
CA VAL A 120 11.01 -2.16 -20.63
C VAL A 120 12.21 -3.09 -20.82
N SER A 121 11.93 -4.37 -21.07
CA SER A 121 12.95 -5.32 -21.46
C SER A 121 13.62 -4.91 -22.77
N THR A 122 14.93 -5.19 -22.90
CA THR A 122 15.62 -5.10 -24.19
C THR A 122 15.14 -6.17 -25.18
N ASP A 123 14.29 -7.11 -24.74
CA ASP A 123 13.60 -8.08 -25.57
C ASP A 123 12.23 -7.60 -26.06
N SER A 124 11.80 -6.41 -25.64
CA SER A 124 10.51 -5.84 -26.03
C SER A 124 10.52 -5.30 -27.47
N GLU A 125 9.32 -5.30 -28.10
CA GLU A 125 9.12 -4.62 -29.36
C GLU A 125 9.44 -3.12 -29.28
N TRP A 126 9.14 -2.49 -28.14
CA TRP A 126 9.45 -1.09 -27.94
C TRP A 126 10.94 -0.80 -28.03
N PHE A 127 11.77 -1.66 -27.45
CA PHE A 127 13.21 -1.51 -27.53
C PHE A 127 13.75 -1.82 -28.91
N SER A 128 13.42 -2.98 -29.49
CA SER A 128 13.93 -3.43 -30.80
C SER A 128 13.53 -2.46 -31.92
N SER A 129 12.25 -2.07 -31.98
CA SER A 129 11.75 -1.12 -32.98
C SER A 129 12.31 0.30 -32.76
N SER A 130 12.56 0.71 -31.50
CA SER A 130 13.25 1.98 -31.22
C SER A 130 14.71 1.92 -31.66
N ALA A 131 15.40 0.81 -31.44
CA ALA A 131 16.78 0.59 -31.90
C ALA A 131 16.87 0.65 -33.43
N ASP A 132 15.88 0.14 -34.12
CA ASP A 132 15.79 0.14 -35.61
C ASP A 132 15.27 1.48 -36.16
N ARG A 133 15.01 2.47 -35.33
CA ARG A 133 14.43 3.77 -35.73
C ARG A 133 13.11 3.63 -36.47
N SER A 134 12.31 2.61 -36.14
CA SER A 134 11.01 2.37 -36.80
C SER A 134 10.04 3.53 -36.55
N PRO A 135 9.23 3.92 -37.53
CA PRO A 135 8.27 5.00 -37.38
C PRO A 135 7.34 4.81 -36.17
N GLY A 136 7.25 5.82 -35.32
CA GLY A 136 6.44 5.79 -34.09
C GLY A 136 7.11 5.13 -32.88
N TYR A 137 8.25 4.47 -33.03
CA TYR A 137 9.04 3.84 -31.95
C TYR A 137 10.36 4.53 -31.69
N GLU A 138 10.87 5.29 -32.65
CA GLU A 138 12.23 5.86 -32.67
C GLU A 138 12.65 6.50 -31.35
N HIS A 139 11.73 7.20 -30.69
CA HIS A 139 11.97 7.96 -29.47
C HIS A 139 11.29 7.36 -28.22
N ARG A 140 10.85 6.11 -28.26
CA ARG A 140 10.19 5.48 -27.09
C ARG A 140 11.16 5.16 -25.96
N ILE A 141 12.42 4.97 -26.27
CA ILE A 141 13.50 4.71 -25.31
C ILE A 141 14.37 5.97 -25.18
N VAL A 142 14.97 6.16 -24.03
CA VAL A 142 15.93 7.24 -23.80
C VAL A 142 17.24 6.88 -24.50
N TRP A 143 17.57 7.56 -25.58
CA TRP A 143 18.80 7.36 -26.34
C TRP A 143 19.72 8.58 -26.27
N LYS A 144 21.02 8.33 -26.46
CA LYS A 144 22.07 9.34 -26.61
C LYS A 144 23.02 8.93 -27.71
N ASP A 145 23.11 9.76 -28.74
CA ASP A 145 24.09 9.61 -29.81
C ASP A 145 25.46 10.17 -29.39
N GLY A 146 26.55 9.67 -29.99
CA GLY A 146 27.90 10.13 -29.75
C GLY A 146 28.61 9.53 -28.53
N THR A 147 29.60 10.21 -27.98
CA THR A 147 30.38 9.76 -26.82
C THR A 147 29.71 10.13 -25.50
N ILE A 148 29.96 9.33 -24.44
CA ILE A 148 29.42 9.56 -23.09
C ILE A 148 30.48 10.05 -22.09
N ASP A 149 31.72 10.30 -22.53
CA ASP A 149 32.87 10.54 -21.65
C ASP A 149 32.67 11.67 -20.63
N GLU A 150 31.71 12.58 -20.86
CA GLU A 150 31.32 13.64 -19.91
C GLU A 150 29.79 13.76 -19.75
N ALA A 151 29.03 12.79 -20.25
CA ALA A 151 27.58 12.87 -20.16
C ALA A 151 27.07 12.47 -18.77
N PRO A 152 26.30 13.33 -18.08
CA PRO A 152 25.64 12.93 -16.86
C PRO A 152 24.73 11.72 -17.15
N ALA A 153 24.53 10.87 -16.12
CA ALA A 153 23.51 9.83 -16.19
C ALA A 153 22.15 10.45 -16.58
N PRO A 154 21.29 9.73 -17.32
CA PRO A 154 19.95 10.24 -17.67
C PRO A 154 19.17 10.68 -16.43
N GLU A 155 19.26 9.88 -15.38
CA GLU A 155 18.67 10.10 -14.06
C GLU A 155 19.52 9.40 -12.98
N PRO A 156 19.39 9.76 -11.70
CA PRO A 156 20.03 9.04 -10.62
C PRO A 156 19.68 7.55 -10.63
N GLY A 157 20.70 6.68 -10.63
CA GLY A 157 20.55 5.22 -10.70
C GLY A 157 20.44 4.65 -12.11
N ILE A 158 20.33 5.49 -13.15
CA ILE A 158 20.32 5.08 -14.56
C ILE A 158 21.73 5.17 -15.12
N LYS A 159 22.14 4.16 -15.89
CA LYS A 159 23.44 4.09 -16.58
C LYS A 159 23.25 4.20 -18.08
N TRP A 160 24.28 4.59 -18.79
CA TRP A 160 24.33 4.51 -20.23
C TRP A 160 24.87 3.14 -20.67
N SER A 161 24.14 2.42 -21.53
CA SER A 161 24.53 1.14 -22.11
C SER A 161 24.63 1.25 -23.63
N TRP A 162 25.72 0.72 -24.22
CA TRP A 162 25.94 0.77 -25.66
C TRP A 162 25.09 -0.24 -26.42
N HIS A 163 24.47 0.21 -27.53
CA HIS A 163 23.76 -0.65 -28.46
C HIS A 163 24.41 -0.62 -29.83
N ALA A 164 25.09 -1.73 -30.19
CA ALA A 164 25.94 -1.79 -31.38
C ALA A 164 25.19 -1.54 -32.71
N LYS A 165 23.97 -2.09 -32.87
CA LYS A 165 23.20 -1.95 -34.12
C LYS A 165 22.72 -0.51 -34.37
N ARG A 166 22.36 0.22 -33.30
CA ARG A 166 21.91 1.62 -33.39
C ARG A 166 23.09 2.60 -33.37
N GLU A 167 24.29 2.14 -32.95
CA GLU A 167 25.47 2.99 -32.73
C GLU A 167 25.17 4.16 -31.79
N ALA A 168 24.46 3.88 -30.70
CA ALA A 168 24.05 4.86 -29.70
C ALA A 168 23.99 4.24 -28.30
N TYR A 169 24.01 5.06 -27.28
CA TYR A 169 23.79 4.65 -25.90
C TYR A 169 22.32 4.78 -25.52
N PHE A 170 21.81 3.82 -24.76
CA PHE A 170 20.48 3.91 -24.15
C PHE A 170 20.58 3.97 -22.63
N GLY A 171 19.62 4.66 -22.01
CA GLY A 171 19.47 4.65 -20.56
C GLY A 171 19.07 3.26 -20.09
N SER A 172 19.79 2.70 -19.10
CA SER A 172 19.48 1.37 -18.55
C SER A 172 19.45 1.37 -17.02
N SER A 173 18.51 0.60 -16.46
CA SER A 173 18.38 0.33 -15.03
C SER A 173 18.19 -1.18 -14.85
N ASN A 174 19.02 -1.82 -14.03
CA ASN A 174 18.95 -3.26 -13.78
C ASN A 174 18.84 -4.12 -15.07
N SER A 175 19.57 -3.77 -16.12
CA SER A 175 19.53 -4.38 -17.46
C SER A 175 18.24 -4.13 -18.26
N GLU A 176 17.33 -3.33 -17.77
CA GLU A 176 16.13 -2.88 -18.48
C GLU A 176 16.37 -1.54 -19.17
N ALA A 177 15.71 -1.28 -20.30
CA ALA A 177 15.81 -0.02 -21.03
C ALA A 177 14.84 1.03 -20.48
N VAL A 178 15.32 2.24 -20.27
CA VAL A 178 14.51 3.35 -19.74
C VAL A 178 13.58 3.90 -20.82
N VAL A 179 12.30 3.97 -20.52
CA VAL A 179 11.25 4.52 -21.38
C VAL A 179 11.33 6.04 -21.40
N ASN A 180 11.24 6.63 -22.58
CA ASN A 180 11.20 8.09 -22.75
C ASN A 180 9.80 8.62 -22.50
N LEU A 181 9.52 9.01 -21.27
CA LEU A 181 8.19 9.51 -20.87
C LEU A 181 7.84 10.90 -21.43
N CYS A 182 8.81 11.59 -22.07
CA CYS A 182 8.56 12.80 -22.85
C CYS A 182 7.99 12.48 -24.25
N CYS A 183 8.04 11.24 -24.69
CA CYS A 183 7.58 10.84 -26.02
C CYS A 183 6.05 10.76 -26.10
N LYS A 184 5.44 11.51 -27.01
CA LYS A 184 3.98 11.50 -27.20
C LYS A 184 3.43 10.11 -27.57
N ASN A 185 4.20 9.31 -28.32
CA ASN A 185 3.80 7.95 -28.70
C ASN A 185 3.84 6.99 -27.51
N VAL A 186 4.73 7.22 -26.54
CA VAL A 186 4.73 6.50 -25.25
C VAL A 186 3.46 6.84 -24.47
N ALA A 187 3.17 8.14 -24.34
CA ALA A 187 1.98 8.59 -23.62
C ALA A 187 0.68 8.02 -24.23
N ALA A 188 0.56 8.00 -25.56
CA ALA A 188 -0.58 7.41 -26.26
C ALA A 188 -0.71 5.90 -25.99
N ALA A 189 0.39 5.15 -26.12
CA ALA A 189 0.39 3.70 -25.90
C ALA A 189 0.07 3.33 -24.45
N LEU A 190 0.58 4.08 -23.46
CA LEU A 190 0.23 3.88 -22.05
C LEU A 190 -1.25 4.23 -21.77
N SER A 191 -1.79 5.27 -22.41
CA SER A 191 -3.22 5.59 -22.33
C SER A 191 -4.11 4.48 -22.89
N GLU A 192 -3.72 3.88 -24.02
CA GLU A 192 -4.42 2.73 -24.60
C GLU A 192 -4.36 1.52 -23.67
N ALA A 193 -3.19 1.22 -23.13
CA ALA A 193 -3.00 0.11 -22.19
C ALA A 193 -3.86 0.26 -20.94
N GLN A 194 -3.84 1.42 -20.29
CA GLN A 194 -4.68 1.65 -19.11
C GLN A 194 -6.18 1.59 -19.42
N CYS A 195 -6.61 2.09 -20.59
CA CYS A 195 -8.00 1.97 -21.02
C CYS A 195 -8.40 0.50 -21.24
N ALA A 196 -7.51 -0.33 -21.80
CA ALA A 196 -7.76 -1.76 -21.94
C ALA A 196 -7.96 -2.44 -20.59
N TRP A 197 -7.16 -2.10 -19.56
CA TRP A 197 -7.33 -2.61 -18.22
C TRP A 197 -8.64 -2.14 -17.57
N LEU A 198 -9.01 -0.86 -17.70
CA LEU A 198 -10.29 -0.34 -17.20
C LEU A 198 -11.48 -1.06 -17.83
N LYS A 199 -11.44 -1.32 -19.14
CA LYS A 199 -12.49 -2.08 -19.85
C LYS A 199 -12.60 -3.53 -19.40
N ARG A 200 -11.52 -4.14 -18.88
CA ARG A 200 -11.59 -5.47 -18.24
C ARG A 200 -12.31 -5.45 -16.89
N GLY A 201 -12.51 -4.27 -16.28
CA GLY A 201 -13.27 -4.10 -15.05
C GLY A 201 -12.45 -3.79 -13.82
N VAL A 202 -11.18 -3.38 -13.95
CA VAL A 202 -10.43 -2.85 -12.82
C VAL A 202 -10.97 -1.49 -12.39
N ALA A 203 -10.91 -1.20 -11.08
CA ALA A 203 -11.43 0.03 -10.51
C ALA A 203 -10.39 1.17 -10.48
N GLY A 204 -9.17 0.89 -10.88
CA GLY A 204 -8.12 1.90 -10.92
C GLY A 204 -6.75 1.36 -11.29
N ILE A 205 -5.80 2.28 -11.35
CA ILE A 205 -4.42 2.05 -11.75
C ILE A 205 -3.50 2.63 -10.68
N LEU A 206 -2.52 1.85 -10.25
CA LEU A 206 -1.35 2.33 -9.52
C LEU A 206 -0.21 2.49 -10.53
N LEU A 207 0.29 3.70 -10.68
CA LEU A 207 1.48 3.99 -11.46
C LEU A 207 2.70 3.78 -10.57
N ASP A 208 3.52 2.80 -10.92
CA ASP A 208 4.65 2.31 -10.13
C ASP A 208 5.98 2.57 -10.81
N PRO A 209 6.97 2.44 -9.96
CA PRO A 209 7.41 3.33 -8.90
C PRO A 209 8.33 4.39 -9.49
N ASP A 210 8.78 5.31 -8.68
CA ASP A 210 9.73 6.31 -9.14
C ASP A 210 9.29 7.02 -10.43
N PHE A 211 8.01 7.44 -10.39
CA PHE A 211 7.50 8.34 -11.42
C PHE A 211 8.59 9.38 -11.72
N PRO A 212 9.02 9.53 -12.97
CA PRO A 212 10.36 10.00 -13.26
C PRO A 212 10.64 11.36 -12.65
N ARG A 213 11.83 11.45 -12.11
CA ARG A 213 12.40 12.65 -11.50
C ARG A 213 12.62 13.80 -12.51
N ASN A 214 12.46 13.54 -13.81
CA ASN A 214 12.36 14.57 -14.82
C ASN A 214 10.97 15.20 -14.74
N GLN A 215 10.87 16.23 -13.88
CA GLN A 215 9.64 16.78 -13.33
C GLN A 215 8.63 17.20 -14.40
N ASP A 216 9.08 17.82 -15.48
CA ASP A 216 8.14 18.40 -16.47
C ASP A 216 7.42 17.34 -17.32
N CYS A 217 8.15 16.40 -17.88
CA CYS A 217 7.56 15.36 -18.71
C CYS A 217 6.71 14.37 -17.91
N GLY A 218 7.17 14.02 -16.70
CA GLY A 218 6.43 13.14 -15.81
C GLY A 218 5.07 13.72 -15.42
N LEU A 219 5.02 14.99 -15.06
CA LEU A 219 3.77 15.68 -14.73
C LEU A 219 2.83 15.80 -15.92
N GLN A 220 3.36 16.09 -17.13
CA GLN A 220 2.55 16.14 -18.35
C GLN A 220 1.98 14.76 -18.69
N LEU A 221 2.78 13.71 -18.57
CA LEU A 221 2.33 12.34 -18.76
C LEU A 221 1.24 11.98 -17.76
N LEU A 222 1.45 12.25 -16.45
CA LEU A 222 0.45 11.97 -15.43
C LEU A 222 -0.88 12.65 -15.73
N LYS A 223 -0.87 13.96 -16.03
CA LYS A 223 -2.07 14.71 -16.39
C LYS A 223 -2.79 14.09 -17.58
N LYS A 224 -2.04 13.66 -18.60
CA LYS A 224 -2.60 12.97 -19.75
C LYS A 224 -3.20 11.62 -19.37
N LEU A 225 -2.49 10.78 -18.63
CA LEU A 225 -2.97 9.46 -18.21
C LEU A 225 -4.25 9.58 -17.37
N VAL A 226 -4.30 10.52 -16.41
CA VAL A 226 -5.52 10.79 -15.63
C VAL A 226 -6.67 11.23 -16.52
N THR A 227 -6.44 12.20 -17.41
CA THR A 227 -7.48 12.71 -18.32
C THR A 227 -8.01 11.61 -19.23
N ASP A 228 -7.12 10.81 -19.82
CA ASP A 228 -7.46 9.73 -20.74
C ASP A 228 -8.17 8.57 -20.00
N ALA A 229 -7.78 8.24 -18.77
CA ALA A 229 -8.48 7.26 -17.94
C ALA A 229 -9.93 7.67 -17.66
N MET A 230 -10.14 8.93 -17.28
CA MET A 230 -11.48 9.48 -17.02
C MET A 230 -12.32 9.52 -18.32
N SER A 231 -11.71 9.87 -19.45
CA SER A 231 -12.36 9.86 -20.76
C SER A 231 -12.74 8.45 -21.19
N CYS A 232 -11.82 7.49 -21.05
CA CYS A 232 -12.06 6.08 -21.34
C CYS A 232 -13.21 5.52 -20.49
N ALA A 233 -13.20 5.76 -19.18
CA ALA A 233 -14.25 5.30 -18.28
C ALA A 233 -15.61 5.86 -18.69
N ARG A 234 -15.68 7.18 -18.93
CA ARG A 234 -16.92 7.86 -19.33
C ARG A 234 -17.46 7.34 -20.66
N SER A 235 -16.60 7.20 -21.67
CA SER A 235 -17.00 6.73 -23.01
C SER A 235 -17.40 5.25 -23.02
N SER A 236 -16.93 4.47 -22.05
CA SER A 236 -17.23 3.04 -21.90
C SER A 236 -18.33 2.75 -20.88
N GLY A 237 -18.93 3.77 -20.24
CA GLY A 237 -19.97 3.59 -19.22
C GLY A 237 -19.48 2.92 -17.94
N LEU A 238 -18.20 3.11 -17.60
CA LEU A 238 -17.57 2.56 -16.40
C LEU A 238 -17.63 3.56 -15.23
N ASP A 239 -17.52 3.05 -14.01
CA ASP A 239 -17.32 3.88 -12.82
C ASP A 239 -16.04 4.73 -12.95
N THR A 240 -15.99 5.85 -12.24
CA THR A 240 -14.79 6.70 -12.17
C THR A 240 -13.62 5.90 -11.59
N PRO A 241 -12.51 5.73 -12.32
CA PRO A 241 -11.36 4.98 -11.83
C PRO A 241 -10.53 5.81 -10.84
N VAL A 242 -9.85 5.15 -9.91
CA VAL A 242 -8.82 5.78 -9.09
C VAL A 242 -7.46 5.68 -9.77
N ILE A 243 -6.71 6.78 -9.76
CA ILE A 243 -5.30 6.81 -10.18
C ILE A 243 -4.44 7.08 -8.96
N LEU A 244 -3.65 6.09 -8.60
CA LEU A 244 -2.71 6.13 -7.48
C LEU A 244 -1.28 6.30 -8.02
N VAL A 245 -0.42 6.96 -7.26
CA VAL A 245 1.00 7.08 -7.56
C VAL A 245 1.82 6.59 -6.37
N ASP A 246 2.73 5.65 -6.62
CA ASP A 246 3.79 5.31 -5.66
C ASP A 246 4.99 6.22 -5.95
N SER A 247 5.50 6.90 -4.94
CA SER A 247 6.62 7.83 -5.10
C SER A 247 7.60 7.74 -3.93
N SER A 248 8.88 7.67 -4.26
CA SER A 248 9.98 7.73 -3.28
C SER A 248 10.27 9.16 -2.81
N LEU A 249 9.62 10.17 -3.39
CA LEU A 249 9.81 11.56 -3.02
C LEU A 249 9.22 11.85 -1.64
N ARG A 250 9.80 12.86 -0.98
CA ARG A 250 9.20 13.37 0.26
C ARG A 250 7.81 13.97 -0.02
N PRO A 251 6.89 13.97 0.95
CA PRO A 251 5.52 14.44 0.75
C PRO A 251 5.41 15.82 0.10
N GLU A 252 6.29 16.75 0.48
CA GLU A 252 6.29 18.12 -0.05
C GLU A 252 6.65 18.16 -1.54
N GLN A 253 7.52 17.25 -1.97
CA GLN A 253 7.92 17.12 -3.38
C GLN A 253 6.88 16.33 -4.17
N ALA A 254 6.34 15.26 -3.58
CA ALA A 254 5.32 14.43 -4.22
C ALA A 254 3.99 15.17 -4.40
N ALA A 255 3.72 16.23 -3.62
CA ALA A 255 2.49 17.03 -3.71
C ALA A 255 2.19 17.53 -5.12
N MET A 256 3.22 17.75 -5.97
CA MET A 256 3.03 18.14 -7.36
C MET A 256 2.21 17.13 -8.19
N TYR A 257 2.20 15.85 -7.79
CA TYR A 257 1.45 14.80 -8.50
C TYR A 257 -0.06 14.89 -8.29
N TYR A 258 -0.56 15.63 -7.28
CA TYR A 258 -1.98 15.95 -7.17
C TYR A 258 -2.45 16.92 -8.27
N GLY A 259 -1.51 17.58 -8.96
CA GLY A 259 -1.77 18.49 -10.07
C GLY A 259 -2.37 19.83 -9.65
N ASP A 260 -2.30 20.79 -10.55
CA ASP A 260 -2.95 22.08 -10.41
C ASP A 260 -4.37 22.01 -11.01
N GLY A 261 -5.36 22.54 -10.30
CA GLY A 261 -6.75 22.57 -10.78
C GLY A 261 -7.46 21.22 -10.78
N GLY A 262 -6.98 20.23 -10.01
CA GLY A 262 -7.67 18.95 -9.81
C GLY A 262 -7.43 17.90 -10.90
N VAL A 263 -6.46 18.10 -11.77
CA VAL A 263 -6.04 17.10 -12.76
C VAL A 263 -4.70 16.51 -12.34
N GLY A 264 -4.74 15.41 -11.60
CA GLY A 264 -3.58 14.71 -11.10
C GLY A 264 -3.99 13.39 -10.45
N ALA A 265 -3.07 12.75 -9.72
CA ALA A 265 -3.36 11.54 -8.98
C ALA A 265 -4.47 11.77 -7.95
N ASN A 266 -5.34 10.79 -7.79
CA ASN A 266 -6.35 10.83 -6.73
C ASN A 266 -5.72 10.64 -5.35
N SER A 267 -4.65 9.85 -5.26
CA SER A 267 -3.88 9.68 -4.05
C SER A 267 -2.42 9.31 -4.35
N ILE A 268 -1.55 9.67 -3.41
CA ILE A 268 -0.13 9.35 -3.44
C ILE A 268 0.18 8.47 -2.23
N LEU A 269 0.90 7.39 -2.44
CA LEU A 269 1.31 6.48 -1.39
C LEU A 269 2.37 7.15 -0.50
N SER A 270 2.00 7.46 0.74
CA SER A 270 2.89 8.08 1.72
C SER A 270 3.77 7.04 2.41
N ARG A 271 5.07 7.21 2.29
CA ARG A 271 6.08 6.35 2.92
C ARG A 271 6.49 6.82 4.33
N ALA A 272 5.69 7.65 4.99
CA ALA A 272 6.00 8.15 6.33
C ALA A 272 6.08 7.05 7.40
N LEU A 273 5.47 5.88 7.16
CA LEU A 273 5.57 4.68 8.02
C LEU A 273 6.70 3.73 7.59
N THR A 274 7.40 3.99 6.48
CA THR A 274 8.47 3.12 5.96
C THR A 274 9.87 3.71 6.14
N LEU A 275 10.03 4.72 6.99
CA LEU A 275 11.32 5.35 7.26
C LEU A 275 12.34 4.33 7.78
N PRO A 276 13.65 4.48 7.44
CA PRO A 276 14.67 3.51 7.83
C PRO A 276 14.92 3.46 9.35
N SER A 277 14.52 4.49 10.10
CA SER A 277 14.69 4.57 11.55
C SER A 277 13.37 4.73 12.29
N ARG A 278 13.31 4.18 13.51
CA ARG A 278 12.17 4.36 14.44
C ARG A 278 12.25 5.74 15.12
N CYS A 279 12.39 6.81 14.34
CA CYS A 279 12.42 8.16 14.88
C CYS A 279 11.02 8.74 14.97
N THR A 280 10.46 8.78 16.19
CA THR A 280 9.11 9.31 16.45
C THR A 280 8.94 10.73 15.88
N SER A 281 9.97 11.57 15.98
CA SER A 281 9.91 12.95 15.47
C SER A 281 9.80 12.99 13.95
N GLU A 282 10.59 12.19 13.25
CA GLU A 282 10.57 12.13 11.77
C GLU A 282 9.25 11.55 11.26
N MET A 283 8.75 10.47 11.88
CA MET A 283 7.46 9.90 11.51
C MET A 283 6.32 10.90 11.69
N VAL A 284 6.27 11.61 12.82
CA VAL A 284 5.23 12.63 13.07
C VAL A 284 5.35 13.80 12.10
N LEU A 285 6.57 14.25 11.78
CA LEU A 285 6.77 15.26 10.73
C LEU A 285 6.28 14.76 9.37
N GLY A 286 6.59 13.52 9.02
CA GLY A 286 6.11 12.88 7.79
C GLY A 286 4.58 12.78 7.73
N PHE A 287 3.91 12.47 8.86
CA PHE A 287 2.44 12.48 8.93
C PHE A 287 1.88 13.87 8.68
N HIS A 288 2.40 14.88 9.36
CA HIS A 288 1.96 16.27 9.15
C HIS A 288 2.22 16.74 7.72
N ALA A 289 3.41 16.48 7.18
CA ALA A 289 3.74 16.84 5.81
C ALA A 289 2.79 16.19 4.82
N SER A 290 2.53 14.89 4.93
CA SER A 290 1.60 14.17 4.06
C SER A 290 0.18 14.70 4.14
N ILE A 291 -0.31 15.05 5.34
CA ILE A 291 -1.65 15.59 5.54
C ILE A 291 -1.77 17.01 4.96
N LEU A 292 -0.76 17.87 5.21
CA LEU A 292 -0.79 19.27 4.78
C LEU A 292 -0.61 19.44 3.27
N THR A 293 0.13 18.54 2.63
CA THR A 293 0.41 18.63 1.19
C THR A 293 -0.59 17.86 0.32
N SER A 294 -1.40 17.01 0.92
CA SER A 294 -2.45 16.27 0.22
C SER A 294 -3.75 17.08 0.19
N PRO A 295 -4.57 16.95 -0.86
CA PRO A 295 -5.98 17.27 -0.76
C PRO A 295 -6.62 16.55 0.42
N VAL A 296 -7.70 17.08 0.96
CA VAL A 296 -8.37 16.49 2.13
C VAL A 296 -8.68 15.01 1.85
N GLU A 297 -8.26 14.13 2.77
CA GLU A 297 -8.46 12.68 2.70
C GLU A 297 -7.76 11.97 1.52
N ALA A 298 -6.88 12.64 0.79
CA ALA A 298 -6.18 12.03 -0.35
C ALA A 298 -4.87 11.31 0.01
N ALA A 299 -4.36 11.43 1.24
CA ALA A 299 -3.18 10.68 1.66
C ALA A 299 -3.50 9.17 1.75
N THR A 300 -2.56 8.33 1.31
CA THR A 300 -2.65 6.87 1.45
C THR A 300 -1.41 6.35 2.16
N TRP A 301 -1.59 5.75 3.34
CA TRP A 301 -0.51 5.30 4.22
C TRP A 301 -0.11 3.88 3.90
N VAL A 302 1.17 3.63 3.63
CA VAL A 302 1.66 2.29 3.36
C VAL A 302 2.44 1.74 4.54
N THR A 303 2.18 0.49 4.93
CA THR A 303 2.89 -0.19 6.01
C THR A 303 4.29 -0.61 5.58
N SER A 304 4.43 -1.05 4.33
CA SER A 304 5.68 -1.34 3.63
C SER A 304 5.52 -1.02 2.15
N SER A 305 6.61 -0.79 1.44
CA SER A 305 6.59 -0.58 -0.01
C SER A 305 7.20 -1.78 -0.75
N THR A 306 7.09 -1.77 -2.07
CA THR A 306 7.72 -2.78 -2.94
C THR A 306 9.25 -2.68 -2.97
N ASN A 307 9.84 -1.68 -2.34
CA ASN A 307 11.28 -1.46 -2.30
C ASN A 307 11.85 -1.49 -0.87
N ASP A 308 11.00 -1.79 0.13
CA ASP A 308 11.40 -1.80 1.53
C ASP A 308 11.13 -3.16 2.17
N SER A 309 12.00 -3.56 3.09
CA SER A 309 11.77 -4.72 3.95
C SER A 309 10.41 -4.67 4.63
N ARG A 310 9.81 -5.84 4.89
CA ARG A 310 8.57 -5.96 5.67
C ARG A 310 8.72 -5.30 7.04
N THR A 311 7.64 -4.82 7.59
CA THR A 311 7.61 -4.13 8.88
C THR A 311 8.32 -4.92 9.98
N ALA A 312 8.08 -6.23 10.06
CA ALA A 312 8.72 -7.11 11.06
C ALA A 312 10.25 -7.18 10.93
N SER A 313 10.79 -7.20 9.70
CA SER A 313 12.23 -7.21 9.46
C SER A 313 12.88 -5.85 9.67
N ARG A 314 12.16 -4.77 9.35
CA ARG A 314 12.67 -3.40 9.45
C ARG A 314 12.67 -2.86 10.88
N TYR A 315 11.64 -3.16 11.66
CA TYR A 315 11.44 -2.56 12.98
C TYR A 315 11.35 -3.56 14.13
N GLY A 316 11.22 -4.86 13.83
CA GLY A 316 10.89 -5.91 14.81
C GLY A 316 9.40 -6.25 14.79
N SER A 317 9.07 -7.48 15.16
CA SER A 317 7.69 -7.97 15.19
C SER A 317 6.80 -7.19 16.16
N GLU A 318 7.37 -6.65 17.23
CA GLU A 318 6.67 -5.83 18.21
C GLU A 318 6.11 -4.50 17.64
N MET A 319 6.65 -4.05 16.49
CA MET A 319 6.20 -2.82 15.84
C MET A 319 5.09 -3.02 14.82
N VAL A 320 4.81 -4.24 14.42
CA VAL A 320 3.88 -4.54 13.32
C VAL A 320 2.47 -4.01 13.61
N ASP A 321 1.93 -4.33 14.77
CA ASP A 321 0.60 -3.83 15.17
C ASP A 321 0.57 -2.32 15.23
N THR A 322 1.64 -1.72 15.75
CA THR A 322 1.75 -0.26 15.85
C THR A 322 1.73 0.42 14.48
N VAL A 323 2.47 -0.10 13.51
CA VAL A 323 2.47 0.43 12.14
C VAL A 323 1.11 0.23 11.47
N ASN A 324 0.51 -0.95 11.62
CA ASN A 324 -0.82 -1.26 11.10
C ASN A 324 -1.91 -0.36 11.73
N LEU A 325 -1.89 -0.18 13.04
CA LEU A 325 -2.82 0.69 13.77
C LEU A 325 -2.67 2.15 13.34
N LEU A 326 -1.44 2.65 13.15
CA LEU A 326 -1.21 3.99 12.64
C LEU A 326 -1.74 4.14 11.22
N ALA A 327 -1.40 3.24 10.30
CA ALA A 327 -1.90 3.28 8.92
C ALA A 327 -3.44 3.33 8.87
N LEU A 328 -4.10 2.55 9.75
CA LEU A 328 -5.55 2.46 9.79
C LEU A 328 -6.23 3.63 10.54
N ASN A 329 -5.53 4.39 11.37
CA ASN A 329 -6.13 5.49 12.14
C ASN A 329 -5.76 6.89 11.64
N LEU A 330 -4.76 7.02 10.80
CA LEU A 330 -4.45 8.28 10.13
C LEU A 330 -5.53 8.64 9.09
N PRO A 331 -5.73 9.94 8.77
CA PRO A 331 -6.74 10.37 7.80
C PRO A 331 -6.38 9.94 6.38
N GLY A 332 -7.38 9.66 5.55
CA GLY A 332 -7.21 9.15 4.20
C GLY A 332 -7.20 7.63 4.13
N SER A 333 -6.57 7.01 3.17
CA SER A 333 -6.60 5.57 2.93
C SER A 333 -5.40 4.84 3.53
N ALA A 334 -5.46 3.52 3.62
CA ALA A 334 -4.35 2.68 4.09
C ALA A 334 -4.05 1.56 3.11
N VAL A 335 -2.78 1.22 2.92
CA VAL A 335 -2.33 0.04 2.19
C VAL A 335 -1.61 -0.88 3.14
N ILE A 336 -2.14 -2.07 3.35
CA ILE A 336 -1.49 -3.15 4.09
C ILE A 336 -0.72 -3.98 3.08
N GLN A 337 0.59 -4.08 3.25
CA GLN A 337 1.44 -4.92 2.41
C GLN A 337 1.25 -6.39 2.80
N GLN A 338 1.16 -7.28 1.82
CA GLN A 338 1.09 -8.73 2.00
C GLN A 338 2.14 -9.25 2.98
N GLY A 339 1.68 -9.89 4.05
CA GLY A 339 2.52 -10.44 5.12
C GLY A 339 2.73 -9.52 6.33
N ASP A 340 2.48 -8.21 6.20
CA ASP A 340 2.58 -7.28 7.34
C ASP A 340 1.46 -7.54 8.36
N GLU A 341 0.33 -8.09 7.94
CA GLU A 341 -0.76 -8.50 8.84
C GLU A 341 -0.43 -9.72 9.71
N LEU A 342 0.59 -10.49 9.33
CA LEU A 342 1.02 -11.70 10.02
C LEU A 342 2.30 -11.48 10.83
N ALA A 343 2.89 -10.31 10.82
CA ALA A 343 4.25 -10.06 11.24
C ALA A 343 5.28 -11.00 10.54
N ALA A 344 5.02 -11.35 9.28
CA ALA A 344 5.92 -12.18 8.50
C ALA A 344 7.24 -11.43 8.23
N ALA A 345 8.37 -12.11 8.44
CA ALA A 345 9.70 -11.58 8.15
C ALA A 345 10.01 -11.66 6.65
N ASP A 346 11.08 -10.97 6.24
CA ASP A 346 11.69 -11.14 4.93
C ASP A 346 12.29 -12.54 4.81
N THR A 347 12.42 -13.04 3.58
CA THR A 347 13.14 -14.28 3.33
C THR A 347 14.65 -14.08 3.38
N MET A 348 15.38 -15.16 3.60
CA MET A 348 16.83 -15.22 3.52
C MET A 348 17.24 -15.64 2.10
N LEU A 349 17.67 -14.67 1.28
CA LEU A 349 18.05 -14.95 -0.12
C LEU A 349 19.24 -15.89 -0.23
N GLU A 350 20.08 -15.98 0.78
CA GLU A 350 21.20 -16.90 0.87
C GLU A 350 20.76 -18.39 0.87
N TRP A 351 19.49 -18.64 1.16
CA TRP A 351 18.91 -20.00 1.14
C TRP A 351 18.39 -20.40 -0.24
N MET A 352 18.49 -19.52 -1.24
CA MET A 352 18.05 -19.86 -2.61
C MET A 352 18.94 -20.95 -3.19
N SER A 353 18.34 -22.04 -3.62
CA SER A 353 18.99 -23.10 -4.38
C SER A 353 18.84 -22.80 -5.88
N GLY A 354 19.87 -22.24 -6.49
CA GLY A 354 19.92 -22.01 -7.93
C GLY A 354 19.55 -20.60 -8.37
N ALA A 355 19.92 -20.26 -9.61
CA ALA A 355 19.52 -19.02 -10.24
C ALA A 355 18.11 -19.18 -10.82
N THR A 356 17.13 -18.61 -10.17
CA THR A 356 15.80 -18.49 -10.77
C THR A 356 15.76 -17.23 -11.63
N CYS A 357 15.18 -17.34 -12.82
CA CYS A 357 15.00 -16.18 -13.72
C CYS A 357 13.93 -15.21 -13.23
N TRP A 358 13.25 -15.53 -12.17
CA TRP A 358 12.04 -14.82 -11.78
C TRP A 358 11.92 -14.68 -10.26
N PRO A 359 11.71 -13.48 -9.80
CA PRO A 359 11.96 -12.20 -10.48
C PRO A 359 13.47 -12.02 -10.69
N THR A 360 13.86 -11.23 -11.67
CA THR A 360 15.29 -11.00 -12.04
C THR A 360 16.15 -10.49 -10.90
N VAL A 361 15.53 -9.91 -9.88
CA VAL A 361 16.15 -9.63 -8.59
C VAL A 361 15.23 -10.24 -7.53
N ALA A 362 15.66 -11.31 -6.90
CA ALA A 362 14.98 -11.83 -5.73
C ALA A 362 15.00 -10.76 -4.64
N MET A 363 13.82 -10.42 -4.15
CA MET A 363 13.64 -9.39 -3.13
C MET A 363 13.30 -10.06 -1.80
N PRO A 364 13.98 -9.71 -0.69
CA PRO A 364 13.74 -10.36 0.60
C PRO A 364 12.26 -10.30 1.06
N TRP A 365 11.58 -9.20 0.77
CA TRP A 365 10.16 -9.01 1.12
C TRP A 365 9.19 -9.77 0.22
N ALA A 366 9.66 -10.34 -0.91
CA ALA A 366 8.85 -11.12 -1.83
C ALA A 366 8.67 -12.59 -1.40
N ALA A 367 8.95 -12.92 -0.15
CA ALA A 367 8.75 -14.26 0.41
C ALA A 367 7.32 -14.77 0.14
N PRO A 368 7.17 -16.07 -0.19
CA PRO A 368 5.86 -16.69 -0.32
C PRO A 368 5.00 -16.48 0.91
N PHE A 369 3.71 -16.24 0.69
CA PHE A 369 2.77 -15.97 1.77
C PHE A 369 2.54 -17.23 2.60
N PRO A 370 2.73 -17.17 3.92
CA PRO A 370 2.56 -18.32 4.78
C PRO A 370 1.08 -18.54 5.14
N TRP A 371 0.46 -19.51 4.47
CA TRP A 371 -0.94 -19.90 4.74
C TRP A 371 -1.07 -20.79 5.98
N ASP A 372 -0.09 -21.69 6.19
CA ASP A 372 -0.06 -22.61 7.31
C ASP A 372 1.39 -22.98 7.71
N ASP A 373 1.52 -23.93 8.62
CA ASP A 373 2.78 -24.42 9.19
C ASP A 373 3.41 -25.62 8.46
N SER A 374 2.86 -26.01 7.28
CA SER A 374 3.40 -27.08 6.45
C SER A 374 4.76 -26.71 5.82
N SER A 375 5.47 -27.69 5.24
CA SER A 375 6.82 -27.50 4.70
C SER A 375 6.90 -26.43 3.59
N THR A 376 5.85 -26.25 2.82
CA THR A 376 5.71 -25.23 1.79
C THR A 376 4.84 -24.04 2.25
N ALA A 377 4.58 -23.96 3.56
CA ALA A 377 3.70 -22.94 4.16
C ALA A 377 2.29 -22.87 3.52
N GLY A 378 1.82 -23.96 2.92
CA GLY A 378 0.57 -24.00 2.17
C GLY A 378 0.54 -23.11 0.92
N PHE A 379 1.67 -22.55 0.52
CA PHE A 379 1.79 -21.68 -0.64
C PHE A 379 1.69 -22.45 -1.95
N THR A 380 2.42 -23.55 -2.07
CA THR A 380 2.49 -24.40 -3.26
C THR A 380 2.45 -25.89 -2.92
N THR A 381 2.16 -26.73 -3.90
CA THR A 381 2.36 -28.19 -3.84
C THR A 381 3.73 -28.61 -4.37
N GLY A 382 4.46 -27.72 -5.03
CA GLY A 382 5.82 -27.88 -5.52
C GLY A 382 6.87 -27.24 -4.62
N GLU A 383 8.00 -26.83 -5.20
CA GLU A 383 9.00 -25.98 -4.52
C GLU A 383 8.68 -24.50 -4.74
N PRO A 384 8.66 -23.66 -3.68
CA PRO A 384 8.45 -22.23 -3.85
C PRO A 384 9.60 -21.58 -4.65
N TRP A 385 9.28 -20.63 -5.51
CA TRP A 385 10.24 -19.91 -6.36
C TRP A 385 11.32 -19.11 -5.58
N THR A 386 11.05 -18.82 -4.30
CA THR A 386 11.98 -18.17 -3.37
C THR A 386 11.79 -18.80 -1.98
N PRO A 387 12.81 -18.80 -1.10
CA PRO A 387 12.69 -19.38 0.22
C PRO A 387 11.59 -18.74 1.06
N LEU A 388 10.97 -19.54 1.92
CA LEU A 388 9.97 -19.08 2.88
C LEU A 388 10.58 -18.12 3.90
N ALA A 389 9.77 -17.23 4.47
CA ALA A 389 10.17 -16.42 5.60
C ALA A 389 10.58 -17.30 6.80
N PRO A 390 11.65 -16.99 7.54
CA PRO A 390 12.16 -17.86 8.60
C PRO A 390 11.15 -18.09 9.74
N ASN A 391 10.20 -17.20 9.91
CA ASN A 391 9.19 -17.25 10.97
C ASN A 391 7.82 -17.84 10.54
N PHE A 392 7.71 -18.41 9.33
CA PHE A 392 6.43 -18.86 8.75
C PHE A 392 5.67 -19.89 9.61
N ARG A 393 6.37 -20.68 10.44
CA ARG A 393 5.71 -21.73 11.24
C ARG A 393 4.78 -21.19 12.30
N TYR A 394 4.98 -19.97 12.76
CA TYR A 394 4.12 -19.30 13.74
C TYR A 394 3.48 -18.02 13.20
N ALA A 395 4.12 -17.32 12.28
CA ALA A 395 3.59 -16.15 11.58
C ALA A 395 2.90 -16.57 10.28
N ASN A 396 1.75 -17.25 10.39
CA ASN A 396 0.99 -17.74 9.24
C ASN A 396 -0.51 -17.51 9.41
N ALA A 397 -1.23 -17.47 8.28
CA ALA A 397 -2.64 -17.14 8.24
C ALA A 397 -3.50 -18.07 9.12
N LYS A 398 -3.25 -19.38 9.10
CA LYS A 398 -4.00 -20.36 9.88
C LYS A 398 -3.89 -20.10 11.39
N THR A 399 -2.68 -19.88 11.88
CA THR A 399 -2.41 -19.62 13.30
C THR A 399 -2.98 -18.26 13.74
N GLU A 400 -2.75 -17.22 12.93
CA GLU A 400 -3.17 -15.85 13.24
C GLU A 400 -4.69 -15.67 13.21
N PHE A 401 -5.40 -16.32 12.28
CA PHE A 401 -6.87 -16.28 12.21
C PHE A 401 -7.55 -17.06 13.34
N ALA A 402 -6.90 -18.07 13.89
CA ALA A 402 -7.45 -18.86 14.99
C ALA A 402 -7.46 -18.10 16.33
N ASN A 403 -6.71 -16.99 16.44
CA ASN A 403 -6.54 -16.23 17.68
C ASN A 403 -6.98 -14.77 17.47
N GLU A 404 -7.99 -14.33 18.21
CA GLU A 404 -8.50 -12.96 18.15
C GLU A 404 -7.52 -11.91 18.73
N PHE A 405 -6.56 -12.34 19.56
CA PHE A 405 -5.50 -11.49 20.14
C PHE A 405 -4.21 -11.51 19.31
N SER A 406 -4.27 -12.01 18.10
CA SER A 406 -3.16 -12.05 17.14
C SER A 406 -3.00 -10.73 16.38
N HIS A 407 -1.92 -10.60 15.59
CA HIS A 407 -1.70 -9.48 14.67
C HIS A 407 -2.88 -9.30 13.69
N VAL A 408 -3.40 -10.39 13.15
CA VAL A 408 -4.61 -10.39 12.30
C VAL A 408 -5.83 -9.90 13.08
N GLY A 409 -6.00 -10.32 14.33
CA GLY A 409 -7.10 -9.87 15.18
C GLY A 409 -7.08 -8.37 15.42
N VAL A 410 -5.90 -7.83 15.75
CA VAL A 410 -5.68 -6.38 15.93
C VAL A 410 -6.02 -5.60 14.66
N LEU A 411 -5.49 -6.03 13.52
CA LEU A 411 -5.73 -5.38 12.22
C LEU A 411 -7.21 -5.40 11.84
N ARG A 412 -7.88 -6.55 11.94
CA ARG A 412 -9.31 -6.70 11.63
C ARG A 412 -10.19 -5.79 12.47
N THR A 413 -9.89 -5.69 13.77
CA THR A 413 -10.64 -4.81 14.67
C THR A 413 -10.45 -3.34 14.27
N ALA A 414 -9.24 -2.92 14.00
CA ALA A 414 -8.96 -1.56 13.55
C ALA A 414 -9.63 -1.24 12.21
N ALA A 415 -9.59 -2.16 11.24
CA ALA A 415 -10.26 -2.00 9.95
C ALA A 415 -11.80 -1.91 10.08
N ALA A 416 -12.39 -2.66 11.02
CA ALA A 416 -13.82 -2.58 11.31
C ALA A 416 -14.21 -1.24 11.95
N LEU A 417 -13.40 -0.75 12.89
CA LEU A 417 -13.61 0.55 13.56
C LEU A 417 -13.51 1.73 12.60
N ARG A 418 -12.67 1.61 11.57
CA ARG A 418 -12.52 2.60 10.52
C ARG A 418 -13.83 2.87 9.77
N ARG A 419 -14.73 1.88 9.69
CA ARG A 419 -16.08 2.00 9.11
C ARG A 419 -17.12 2.52 10.09
N SER A 420 -16.75 2.71 11.35
CA SER A 420 -17.68 3.20 12.37
C SER A 420 -17.84 4.73 12.27
N PRO A 421 -19.00 5.27 12.66
CA PRO A 421 -19.20 6.72 12.72
C PRO A 421 -18.27 7.43 13.72
N ALA A 422 -17.64 6.71 14.63
CA ALA A 422 -16.66 7.25 15.57
C ALA A 422 -15.33 7.61 14.87
N PHE A 423 -15.01 6.97 13.74
CA PHE A 423 -13.80 7.28 12.97
C PHE A 423 -13.82 8.70 12.40
N GLY A 424 -14.96 9.26 12.03
CA GLY A 424 -15.21 10.64 11.66
C GLY A 424 -14.15 11.39 10.83
N PRO A 425 -14.46 12.55 10.30
CA PRO A 425 -13.52 13.30 9.44
C PRO A 425 -12.47 14.10 10.25
N HIS A 426 -12.69 14.27 11.57
CA HIS A 426 -11.82 15.10 12.38
C HIS A 426 -10.65 14.30 12.93
N VAL A 427 -9.46 14.88 12.90
CA VAL A 427 -8.24 14.28 13.41
C VAL A 427 -7.39 15.29 14.17
N GLU A 428 -6.76 14.82 15.24
CA GLU A 428 -5.72 15.55 15.97
C GLU A 428 -4.56 14.59 16.23
N ILE A 429 -3.35 15.00 15.84
CA ILE A 429 -2.14 14.20 16.01
C ILE A 429 -1.19 14.97 16.92
N LYS A 430 -0.77 14.33 18.01
CA LYS A 430 0.16 14.88 18.99
C LYS A 430 1.31 13.94 19.27
N ARG A 431 2.39 14.50 19.71
CA ARG A 431 3.50 13.77 20.31
C ARG A 431 3.52 14.01 21.81
N GLN A 432 3.57 12.92 22.58
CA GLN A 432 3.84 12.97 24.02
C GLN A 432 5.02 12.05 24.32
N ASN A 433 6.14 12.61 24.79
CA ASN A 433 7.38 11.88 25.02
C ASN A 433 7.82 11.11 23.75
N GLY A 434 7.95 9.78 23.81
CA GLY A 434 8.25 8.89 22.68
C GLY A 434 7.02 8.38 21.93
N ALA A 435 5.81 8.73 22.37
CA ALA A 435 4.57 8.25 21.78
C ALA A 435 3.95 9.23 20.80
N VAL A 436 3.22 8.66 19.82
CA VAL A 436 2.26 9.35 18.96
C VAL A 436 0.86 9.11 19.49
N VAL A 437 0.08 10.17 19.56
CA VAL A 437 -1.32 10.16 20.00
C VAL A 437 -2.16 10.66 18.83
N VAL A 438 -3.05 9.82 18.31
CA VAL A 438 -3.98 10.15 17.22
C VAL A 438 -5.40 10.09 17.77
N LEU A 439 -6.07 11.23 17.81
CA LEU A 439 -7.48 11.31 18.16
C LEU A 439 -8.30 11.49 16.88
N ARG A 440 -9.25 10.59 16.65
CA ARG A 440 -10.29 10.72 15.62
C ARG A 440 -11.63 10.90 16.29
N TRP A 441 -12.52 11.70 15.68
CA TRP A 441 -13.89 11.81 16.19
C TRP A 441 -14.88 12.16 15.10
N GLY A 442 -16.08 11.66 15.29
CA GLY A 442 -17.26 11.94 14.51
C GLY A 442 -18.41 12.42 15.39
N SER A 443 -19.60 12.42 14.83
CA SER A 443 -20.82 12.86 15.54
C SER A 443 -21.23 11.92 16.68
N THR A 444 -20.86 10.66 16.64
CA THR A 444 -21.36 9.62 17.55
C THR A 444 -20.31 9.04 18.49
N GLY A 445 -19.04 9.35 18.30
CA GLY A 445 -17.97 8.79 19.10
C GLY A 445 -16.60 9.30 18.75
N SER A 446 -15.61 8.80 19.47
CA SER A 446 -14.20 9.11 19.26
C SER A 446 -13.33 7.85 19.37
N LEU A 447 -12.21 7.85 18.66
CA LEU A 447 -11.16 6.84 18.73
C LEU A 447 -9.85 7.52 19.13
N LEU A 448 -9.17 7.00 20.14
CA LEU A 448 -7.89 7.49 20.60
C LEU A 448 -6.85 6.37 20.43
N LEU A 449 -5.93 6.54 19.49
CA LEU A 449 -4.77 5.67 19.33
C LEU A 449 -3.59 6.28 20.06
N ILE A 450 -2.94 5.49 20.91
CA ILE A 450 -1.68 5.83 21.58
C ILE A 450 -0.66 4.79 21.16
N SER A 451 0.45 5.21 20.54
CA SER A 451 1.49 4.34 19.97
C SER A 451 2.87 4.77 20.43
N ASN A 452 3.59 3.88 21.10
CA ASN A 452 4.98 4.11 21.47
C ASN A 452 5.92 3.69 20.32
N LEU A 453 6.48 4.65 19.62
CA LEU A 453 7.46 4.41 18.53
C LEU A 453 8.91 4.37 19.06
N ALA A 454 9.15 4.78 20.30
CA ALA A 454 10.48 4.78 20.90
C ALA A 454 10.97 3.35 21.22
N LYS A 455 12.29 3.22 21.38
CA LYS A 455 12.93 1.97 21.83
C LYS A 455 12.81 1.75 23.35
N GLU A 456 12.38 2.76 24.09
CA GLU A 456 12.23 2.75 25.53
C GLU A 456 10.75 2.83 25.93
N PRO A 457 10.39 2.32 27.10
CA PRO A 457 9.05 2.51 27.63
C PRO A 457 8.71 3.99 27.77
N THR A 458 7.46 4.34 27.51
CA THR A 458 6.99 5.72 27.62
C THR A 458 5.71 5.81 28.45
N GLU A 459 5.52 6.97 29.06
CA GLU A 459 4.31 7.32 29.80
C GLU A 459 3.56 8.42 29.03
N VAL A 460 2.28 8.18 28.82
CA VAL A 460 1.36 9.11 28.15
C VAL A 460 0.25 9.51 29.11
N ASP A 461 0.01 10.80 29.20
CA ASP A 461 -1.07 11.39 29.98
C ASP A 461 -2.24 11.75 29.06
N PRO A 462 -3.30 10.93 28.98
CA PRO A 462 -4.42 11.18 28.09
C PRO A 462 -5.20 12.46 28.44
N SER A 463 -5.17 12.91 29.70
CA SER A 463 -5.85 14.14 30.13
C SER A 463 -5.38 15.40 29.37
N LYS A 464 -4.17 15.33 28.78
CA LYS A 464 -3.61 16.39 27.92
C LYS A 464 -4.21 16.41 26.49
N VAL A 465 -5.11 15.47 26.17
CA VAL A 465 -5.85 15.45 24.91
C VAL A 465 -7.21 16.08 25.12
N PRO A 466 -7.46 17.30 24.61
CA PRO A 466 -8.70 18.04 24.93
C PRO A 466 -9.94 17.34 24.40
N GLY A 467 -11.01 17.34 25.19
CA GLY A 467 -12.33 16.91 24.77
C GLY A 467 -12.52 15.40 24.63
N ILE A 468 -11.60 14.57 25.15
CA ILE A 468 -11.85 13.13 25.27
C ILE A 468 -12.78 12.85 26.47
N PRO A 469 -13.54 11.73 26.45
CA PRO A 469 -14.32 11.28 27.58
C PRO A 469 -13.43 11.00 28.80
N HIS A 470 -14.01 11.06 30.01
CA HIS A 470 -13.29 10.72 31.25
C HIS A 470 -12.86 9.25 31.31
N GLU A 471 -13.55 8.38 30.61
CA GLU A 471 -13.29 6.97 30.49
C GLU A 471 -13.43 6.53 29.04
N MET A 472 -12.54 5.66 28.59
CA MET A 472 -12.59 5.05 27.24
C MET A 472 -12.40 3.54 27.32
N THR A 473 -12.97 2.82 26.38
CA THR A 473 -12.89 1.35 26.31
C THR A 473 -11.77 0.92 25.38
N VAL A 474 -10.97 -0.06 25.79
CA VAL A 474 -9.95 -0.68 24.94
C VAL A 474 -10.66 -1.42 23.81
N ALA A 475 -10.58 -0.91 22.59
CA ALA A 475 -11.14 -1.54 21.41
C ALA A 475 -10.21 -2.63 20.87
N THR A 476 -8.91 -2.34 20.82
CA THR A 476 -7.85 -3.30 20.52
C THR A 476 -6.51 -2.75 21.02
N SER A 477 -5.51 -3.61 21.11
CA SER A 477 -4.16 -3.22 21.50
C SER A 477 -3.14 -4.12 20.78
N SER A 478 -1.90 -3.66 20.67
CA SER A 478 -0.83 -4.49 20.12
C SER A 478 -0.63 -5.75 20.93
N THR A 479 -0.24 -6.82 20.26
CA THR A 479 0.08 -8.11 20.90
C THR A 479 1.11 -7.91 22.01
N GLY A 480 0.90 -8.54 23.16
CA GLY A 480 1.81 -8.42 24.32
C GLY A 480 1.80 -7.06 25.04
N SER A 481 0.87 -6.15 24.74
CA SER A 481 0.81 -4.82 25.38
C SER A 481 0.31 -4.85 26.83
N GLY A 482 -0.37 -5.92 27.25
CA GLY A 482 -0.99 -6.03 28.56
C GLY A 482 -2.34 -5.33 28.73
N PHE A 483 -2.82 -4.60 27.70
CA PHE A 483 -4.17 -4.03 27.72
C PHE A 483 -5.21 -5.07 27.33
N SER A 484 -6.23 -5.24 28.17
CA SER A 484 -7.31 -6.20 27.90
C SER A 484 -8.42 -5.54 27.06
N VAL A 485 -8.78 -6.17 25.93
CA VAL A 485 -9.90 -5.73 25.09
C VAL A 485 -11.19 -5.66 25.92
N ALA A 486 -12.02 -4.66 25.64
CA ALA A 486 -13.25 -4.32 26.37
C ALA A 486 -13.05 -3.82 27.81
N SER A 487 -11.81 -3.68 28.30
CA SER A 487 -11.60 -3.01 29.59
C SER A 487 -11.79 -1.50 29.47
N HIS A 488 -12.25 -0.89 30.55
CA HIS A 488 -12.44 0.56 30.67
C HIS A 488 -11.21 1.18 31.31
N LEU A 489 -10.69 2.22 30.70
CA LEU A 489 -9.53 2.97 31.19
C LEU A 489 -9.92 4.41 31.53
N PRO A 490 -9.62 4.86 32.77
CA PRO A 490 -9.82 6.26 33.14
C PRO A 490 -8.76 7.14 32.45
N MET A 491 -9.20 8.22 31.84
CA MET A 491 -8.34 9.12 31.05
C MET A 491 -7.64 10.20 31.88
N ASP A 492 -7.86 10.22 33.17
CA ASP A 492 -7.12 11.02 34.17
C ASP A 492 -5.86 10.33 34.70
N LYS A 493 -5.61 9.07 34.30
CA LYS A 493 -4.43 8.30 34.69
C LYS A 493 -3.44 8.17 33.56
N THR A 494 -2.17 8.25 33.90
CA THR A 494 -1.07 7.99 32.98
C THR A 494 -1.06 6.54 32.52
N LEU A 495 -0.95 6.34 31.21
CA LEU A 495 -0.81 5.02 30.58
C LEU A 495 0.66 4.74 30.28
N LYS A 496 1.11 3.53 30.59
CA LYS A 496 2.48 3.05 30.32
C LYS A 496 2.46 2.12 29.12
N LEU A 497 3.31 2.40 28.13
CA LEU A 497 3.49 1.58 26.94
C LEU A 497 4.95 1.18 26.82
N GLY A 498 5.21 -0.11 26.66
CA GLY A 498 6.51 -0.62 26.29
C GLY A 498 6.91 -0.22 24.85
N PRO A 499 8.15 -0.50 24.44
CA PRO A 499 8.63 -0.24 23.08
C PRO A 499 7.74 -0.93 22.03
N GLY A 500 7.32 -0.19 21.03
CA GLY A 500 6.48 -0.73 19.95
C GLY A 500 5.04 -1.06 20.34
N GLN A 501 4.61 -0.76 21.56
CA GLN A 501 3.24 -1.05 22.00
C GLN A 501 2.28 0.08 21.62
N SER A 502 1.04 -0.33 21.34
CA SER A 502 -0.07 0.56 21.03
C SER A 502 -1.37 0.12 21.67
N VAL A 503 -2.23 1.09 21.94
CA VAL A 503 -3.61 0.84 22.38
C VAL A 503 -4.56 1.76 21.62
N LEU A 504 -5.63 1.17 21.08
CA LEU A 504 -6.73 1.88 20.41
C LEU A 504 -7.94 1.87 21.33
N LEU A 505 -8.36 3.03 21.74
CA LEU A 505 -9.46 3.26 22.66
C LEU A 505 -10.66 3.82 21.92
N ALA A 506 -11.87 3.37 22.27
CA ALA A 506 -13.13 3.90 21.78
C ALA A 506 -13.87 4.63 22.91
N GLY A 507 -14.42 5.79 22.61
CA GLY A 507 -15.18 6.60 23.55
C GLY A 507 -16.42 7.25 22.95
N GLY A 508 -17.22 7.89 23.79
CA GLY A 508 -18.35 8.69 23.35
C GLY A 508 -17.94 9.87 22.46
N PRO A 509 -18.90 10.63 21.93
CA PRO A 509 -18.63 11.80 21.13
C PRO A 509 -17.78 12.82 21.91
N ARG A 510 -16.92 13.55 21.20
CA ARG A 510 -16.17 14.65 21.77
C ARG A 510 -17.13 15.77 22.15
N HIS A 511 -17.28 16.03 23.44
CA HIS A 511 -18.13 17.13 23.93
C HIS A 511 -17.28 18.33 24.32
N CYS A 512 -17.69 19.48 23.84
CA CYS A 512 -17.29 20.76 24.45
C CYS A 512 -18.07 20.94 25.76
N GLY A 513 -17.87 20.04 26.73
CA GLY A 513 -18.43 20.06 28.07
C GLY A 513 -19.59 19.07 28.33
N GLY A 514 -19.29 17.88 28.86
CA GLY A 514 -20.24 16.97 29.47
C GLY A 514 -20.09 15.47 29.12
N PRO A 515 -20.42 14.52 29.99
CA PRO A 515 -20.26 13.09 29.78
C PRO A 515 -21.34 12.52 28.84
N GLY A 516 -20.93 11.67 27.90
CA GLY A 516 -21.84 10.95 26.99
C GLY A 516 -21.94 9.46 27.29
N PRO A 517 -22.96 8.75 26.83
CA PRO A 517 -23.21 7.36 27.20
C PRO A 517 -22.23 6.37 26.54
N VAL A 518 -21.37 5.79 27.31
CA VAL A 518 -20.27 4.85 26.94
C VAL A 518 -20.79 3.46 26.56
N ASP A 519 -21.95 3.06 27.14
CA ASP A 519 -22.44 1.68 27.09
C ASP A 519 -22.84 1.17 25.69
N LYS A 520 -23.18 2.04 24.75
CA LYS A 520 -23.65 1.64 23.40
C LYS A 520 -22.53 1.18 22.47
N ILE A 521 -21.29 1.60 22.71
CA ILE A 521 -20.14 1.26 21.83
C ILE A 521 -19.59 -0.11 22.22
N ALA A 522 -19.45 -0.41 23.49
CA ALA A 522 -19.01 -1.72 23.98
C ALA A 522 -19.95 -2.84 23.49
N ASN A 523 -21.27 -2.62 23.55
CA ASN A 523 -22.26 -3.57 23.07
C ASN A 523 -22.21 -3.75 21.52
N LYS A 524 -22.00 -2.67 20.74
CA LYS A 524 -21.84 -2.77 19.28
C LYS A 524 -20.52 -3.44 18.85
N LEU A 525 -19.45 -3.25 19.59
CA LEU A 525 -18.19 -3.96 19.36
C LEU A 525 -18.36 -5.47 19.59
N SER A 526 -19.01 -5.85 20.70
CA SER A 526 -19.34 -7.25 21.02
C SER A 526 -20.28 -7.87 19.96
N GLU A 527 -21.33 -7.15 19.55
CA GLU A 527 -22.25 -7.62 18.50
C GLU A 527 -21.58 -7.69 17.12
N GLY A 528 -20.66 -6.76 16.82
CA GLY A 528 -19.86 -6.77 15.62
C GLY A 528 -18.93 -7.97 15.54
N TRP A 529 -18.29 -8.33 16.66
CA TRP A 529 -17.46 -9.52 16.78
C TRP A 529 -18.26 -10.80 16.60
N GLN A 530 -19.43 -10.92 17.22
CA GLN A 530 -20.29 -12.09 17.08
C GLN A 530 -20.82 -12.25 15.64
N LYS A 531 -21.15 -11.14 14.95
CA LYS A 531 -21.59 -11.18 13.55
C LYS A 531 -20.45 -11.54 12.60
N LEU A 532 -19.25 -11.00 12.82
CA LEU A 532 -18.04 -11.33 12.05
C LEU A 532 -17.66 -12.80 12.23
N ASN A 533 -17.61 -13.32 13.43
CA ASN A 533 -17.32 -14.73 13.68
C ASN A 533 -18.36 -15.66 13.04
N LYS A 534 -19.64 -15.28 13.04
CA LYS A 534 -20.70 -16.07 12.38
C LYS A 534 -20.62 -16.04 10.86
N TYR A 535 -20.09 -14.97 10.27
CA TYR A 535 -19.90 -14.84 8.82
C TYR A 535 -18.72 -15.68 8.31
N PHE A 536 -17.71 -15.94 9.15
CA PHE A 536 -16.49 -16.69 8.80
C PHE A 536 -16.52 -18.17 9.23
N SER A 537 -17.55 -18.58 10.01
CA SER A 537 -17.77 -19.99 10.37
C SER A 537 -18.69 -20.72 9.38
N GLN A 538 -19.14 -20.06 8.33
CA GLN A 538 -19.82 -20.62 7.16
C GLN A 538 -18.92 -20.58 5.92
#